data_7c2231aa0a5a977c8d8cf808f3bf91a5
#
_entry.id   7c2231aa0a5a977c8d8cf808f3bf91a5
#
_cell.length_a   1.000
_cell.length_b   1.000
_cell.length_c   1.000
_cell.angle_alpha   90.00
_cell.angle_beta   90.00
_cell.angle_gamma   90.00
#
_symmetry.space_group_name_H-M   'P 1'
#
loop_
_entity.id
_entity.type
_entity.pdbx_description
1 polymer ?
#
loop_
_entity_poly.entity_id
_entity_poly.type
_entity_poly.pdbx_seq_one_letter_code
_entity_poly.pdbx_strand_id
1 'polypeptide(L)'
;VDERRDELIEAALELFSSRSPEDISIDDVAAAAGASRALVYHYFGGKQELYIAALNSASKQLSVLLEPPAEGSPLERLALSLSRYFDFVERHAAGFTALLRGGPADRTGEIGEIVDGIRDLLLGRILAALDIGTPPPVLRITLRSWMSSVETAGLDWLEKRDLDRPTLERLLVDQLVVLLDVAGNYEPRIRTLFSKLAEQEFGTA
;
A
#
# COMPACT_ATOMS: atom_id res chain seq x y z
N VAL A 1 19.32 13.56 -13.77
CA VAL A 1 18.82 13.16 -12.44
C VAL A 1 19.68 13.91 -11.45
N ASP A 2 19.06 14.64 -10.53
CA ASP A 2 19.78 15.44 -9.55
C ASP A 2 19.98 14.59 -8.29
N GLU A 3 21.14 13.93 -8.20
CA GLU A 3 21.52 13.01 -7.13
C GLU A 3 21.33 13.64 -5.74
N ARG A 4 21.59 14.94 -5.61
CA ARG A 4 21.46 15.66 -4.35
C ARG A 4 20.00 15.86 -3.92
N ARG A 5 19.11 16.01 -4.90
CA ARG A 5 17.66 16.06 -4.63
C ARG A 5 17.15 14.72 -4.13
N ASP A 6 17.63 13.64 -4.74
CA ASP A 6 17.21 12.28 -4.37
C ASP A 6 17.71 11.91 -2.96
N GLU A 7 18.95 12.29 -2.58
CA GLU A 7 19.46 12.12 -1.21
C GLU A 7 18.60 12.85 -0.16
N LEU A 8 18.12 14.04 -0.47
CA LEU A 8 17.21 14.80 0.41
C LEU A 8 15.86 14.10 0.55
N ILE A 9 15.33 13.54 -0.53
CA ILE A 9 14.07 12.76 -0.51
C ILE A 9 14.23 11.51 0.34
N GLU A 10 15.30 10.75 0.18
CA GLU A 10 15.55 9.53 0.97
C GLU A 10 15.70 9.85 2.47
N ALA A 11 16.47 10.88 2.83
CA ALA A 11 16.60 11.33 4.21
C ALA A 11 15.24 11.77 4.81
N ALA A 12 14.43 12.48 4.04
CA ALA A 12 13.08 12.85 4.45
C ALA A 12 12.19 11.62 4.64
N LEU A 13 12.23 10.66 3.70
CA LEU A 13 11.44 9.43 3.78
C LEU A 13 11.81 8.60 5.02
N GLU A 14 13.08 8.46 5.35
CA GLU A 14 13.53 7.77 6.57
C GLU A 14 12.98 8.43 7.84
N LEU A 15 13.02 9.74 7.92
CA LEU A 15 12.49 10.48 9.06
C LEU A 15 10.97 10.34 9.16
N PHE A 16 10.24 10.56 8.06
CA PHE A 16 8.78 10.41 8.02
C PHE A 16 8.31 8.96 8.23
N SER A 17 9.17 7.97 8.02
CA SER A 17 8.88 6.56 8.30
C SER A 17 8.93 6.24 9.80
N SER A 18 9.75 6.96 10.56
CA SER A 18 10.01 6.71 11.99
C SER A 18 9.32 7.68 12.94
N ARG A 19 8.91 8.86 12.47
CA ARG A 19 8.32 9.94 13.28
C ARG A 19 7.12 10.54 12.54
N SER A 20 6.18 11.11 13.34
CA SER A 20 5.06 11.87 12.77
C SER A 20 5.57 13.04 11.91
N PRO A 21 4.96 13.31 10.73
CA PRO A 21 5.34 14.47 9.92
C PRO A 21 5.30 15.80 10.66
N GLU A 22 4.43 15.94 11.66
CA GLU A 22 4.32 17.16 12.48
C GLU A 22 5.59 17.43 13.30
N ASP A 23 6.24 16.35 13.76
CA ASP A 23 7.44 16.40 14.63
C ASP A 23 8.76 16.54 13.87
N ILE A 24 8.72 16.62 12.54
CA ILE A 24 9.91 16.70 11.68
C ILE A 24 10.02 18.11 11.12
N SER A 25 11.17 18.74 11.30
CA SER A 25 11.51 20.06 10.73
C SER A 25 12.36 19.93 9.46
N ILE A 26 12.44 21.02 8.69
CA ILE A 26 13.39 21.14 7.58
C ILE A 26 14.84 20.98 8.06
N ASP A 27 15.15 21.48 9.28
CA ASP A 27 16.48 21.36 9.85
C ASP A 27 16.85 19.92 10.19
N ASP A 28 15.88 19.09 10.63
CA ASP A 28 16.09 17.65 10.86
C ASP A 28 16.47 16.96 9.55
N VAL A 29 15.75 17.24 8.45
CA VAL A 29 16.06 16.64 7.14
C VAL A 29 17.40 17.13 6.60
N ALA A 30 17.68 18.42 6.72
CA ALA A 30 18.98 18.99 6.30
C ALA A 30 20.12 18.33 7.06
N ALA A 31 20.00 18.16 8.38
CA ALA A 31 21.00 17.48 9.21
C ALA A 31 21.20 16.02 8.81
N ALA A 32 20.08 15.26 8.60
CA ALA A 32 20.12 13.87 8.21
C ALA A 32 20.80 13.66 6.84
N ALA A 33 20.58 14.57 5.90
CA ALA A 33 21.17 14.53 4.55
C ALA A 33 22.56 15.17 4.46
N GLY A 34 23.12 15.69 5.56
CA GLY A 34 24.38 16.46 5.52
C GLY A 34 24.30 17.68 4.59
N ALA A 35 23.16 18.37 4.59
CA ALA A 35 22.83 19.49 3.72
C ALA A 35 22.60 20.79 4.52
N SER A 36 22.58 21.92 3.84
CA SER A 36 22.12 23.15 4.45
C SER A 36 20.60 23.29 4.33
N ARG A 37 19.98 23.99 5.30
CA ARG A 37 18.56 24.37 5.23
C ARG A 37 18.22 25.12 3.93
N ALA A 38 19.13 26.02 3.49
CA ALA A 38 18.95 26.77 2.25
C ALA A 38 18.86 25.86 1.03
N LEU A 39 19.61 24.74 1.02
CA LEU A 39 19.58 23.77 -0.07
C LEU A 39 18.24 23.03 -0.13
N VAL A 40 17.68 22.65 1.02
CA VAL A 40 16.34 22.02 1.08
C VAL A 40 15.28 22.97 0.52
N TYR A 41 15.29 24.23 0.94
CA TYR A 41 14.37 25.24 0.39
C TYR A 41 14.57 25.49 -1.11
N HIS A 42 15.80 25.41 -1.60
CA HIS A 42 16.10 25.57 -3.03
C HIS A 42 15.41 24.48 -3.87
N TYR A 43 15.43 23.21 -3.38
CA TYR A 43 14.86 22.10 -4.14
C TYR A 43 13.35 21.93 -3.99
N PHE A 44 12.80 22.25 -2.82
CA PHE A 44 11.43 21.88 -2.47
C PHE A 44 10.53 23.08 -2.13
N GLY A 45 11.10 24.25 -1.83
CA GLY A 45 10.30 25.40 -1.43
C GLY A 45 9.82 25.35 0.03
N GLY A 46 9.52 24.17 0.58
CA GLY A 46 9.04 24.03 1.94
C GLY A 46 8.89 22.58 2.40
N LYS A 47 8.38 22.43 3.64
CA LYS A 47 8.19 21.12 4.27
C LYS A 47 7.11 20.31 3.56
N GLN A 48 6.05 20.94 3.09
CA GLN A 48 4.93 20.26 2.45
C GLN A 48 5.36 19.63 1.12
N GLU A 49 6.06 20.36 0.29
CA GLU A 49 6.57 19.88 -0.99
C GLU A 49 7.62 18.76 -0.81
N LEU A 50 8.43 18.85 0.24
CA LEU A 50 9.36 17.78 0.63
C LEU A 50 8.60 16.53 1.09
N TYR A 51 7.55 16.69 1.89
CA TYR A 51 6.71 15.59 2.34
C TYR A 51 6.02 14.89 1.16
N ILE A 52 5.46 15.65 0.22
CA ILE A 52 4.88 15.13 -1.02
C ILE A 52 5.92 14.35 -1.84
N ALA A 53 7.14 14.89 -1.97
CA ALA A 53 8.21 14.19 -2.67
C ALA A 53 8.60 12.86 -1.99
N ALA A 54 8.64 12.83 -0.65
CA ALA A 54 8.88 11.61 0.13
C ALA A 54 7.74 10.59 -0.03
N LEU A 55 6.47 11.03 -0.02
CA LEU A 55 5.31 10.18 -0.27
C LEU A 55 5.32 9.58 -1.68
N ASN A 56 5.68 10.35 -2.68
CA ASN A 56 5.85 9.86 -4.05
C ASN A 56 6.96 8.80 -4.13
N SER A 57 8.08 8.98 -3.42
CA SER A 57 9.14 7.97 -3.33
C SER A 57 8.64 6.70 -2.65
N ALA A 58 7.96 6.81 -1.51
CA ALA A 58 7.35 5.68 -0.81
C ALA A 58 6.33 4.92 -1.69
N SER A 59 5.46 5.66 -2.37
CA SER A 59 4.46 5.08 -3.31
C SER A 59 5.15 4.30 -4.44
N LYS A 60 6.24 4.84 -5.00
CA LYS A 60 7.03 4.17 -6.02
C LYS A 60 7.71 2.90 -5.47
N GLN A 61 8.30 2.96 -4.28
CA GLN A 61 8.90 1.79 -3.63
C GLN A 61 7.86 0.70 -3.38
N LEU A 62 6.68 1.06 -2.85
CA LEU A 62 5.57 0.13 -2.65
C LEU A 62 5.10 -0.48 -3.97
N SER A 63 4.98 0.33 -5.00
CA SER A 63 4.62 -0.12 -6.35
C SER A 63 5.58 -1.20 -6.87
N VAL A 64 6.89 -0.99 -6.75
CA VAL A 64 7.89 -1.99 -7.17
C VAL A 64 7.84 -3.24 -6.29
N LEU A 65 7.73 -3.07 -4.97
CA LEU A 65 7.70 -4.17 -4.00
C LEU A 65 6.50 -5.10 -4.21
N LEU A 66 5.35 -4.55 -4.61
CA LEU A 66 4.12 -5.28 -4.85
C LEU A 66 3.91 -5.67 -6.32
N GLU A 67 4.97 -5.72 -7.13
CA GLU A 67 4.89 -6.37 -8.43
C GLU A 67 4.48 -7.84 -8.25
N PRO A 68 3.46 -8.30 -9.03
CA PRO A 68 2.96 -9.66 -8.87
C PRO A 68 4.07 -10.69 -9.06
N PRO A 69 4.20 -11.67 -8.15
CA PRO A 69 5.13 -12.79 -8.35
C PRO A 69 4.84 -13.52 -9.67
N ALA A 70 5.89 -13.91 -10.39
CA ALA A 70 5.76 -14.63 -11.66
C ALA A 70 5.32 -16.08 -11.47
N GLU A 71 5.66 -16.69 -10.34
CA GLU A 71 5.45 -18.11 -10.04
C GLU A 71 4.58 -18.28 -8.79
N GLY A 72 3.99 -19.47 -8.64
CA GLY A 72 3.13 -19.83 -7.51
C GLY A 72 1.65 -19.84 -7.84
N SER A 73 0.88 -20.52 -7.02
CA SER A 73 -0.58 -20.54 -7.08
C SER A 73 -1.18 -19.16 -6.76
N PRO A 74 -2.45 -18.91 -7.09
CA PRO A 74 -3.09 -17.62 -6.80
C PRO A 74 -3.03 -17.23 -5.32
N LEU A 75 -3.22 -18.16 -4.40
CA LEU A 75 -3.16 -17.88 -2.96
C LEU A 75 -1.73 -17.66 -2.46
N GLU A 76 -0.75 -18.42 -2.97
CA GLU A 76 0.67 -18.21 -2.65
C GLU A 76 1.15 -16.83 -3.11
N ARG A 77 0.76 -16.40 -4.31
CA ARG A 77 1.08 -15.08 -4.85
C ARG A 77 0.44 -13.96 -4.03
N LEU A 78 -0.81 -14.14 -3.59
CA LEU A 78 -1.50 -13.20 -2.72
C LEU A 78 -0.83 -13.12 -1.34
N ALA A 79 -0.53 -14.27 -0.72
CA ALA A 79 0.14 -14.33 0.57
C ALA A 79 1.51 -13.64 0.53
N LEU A 80 2.30 -13.87 -0.52
CA LEU A 80 3.58 -13.20 -0.71
C LEU A 80 3.42 -11.68 -0.89
N SER A 81 2.40 -11.25 -1.64
CA SER A 81 2.11 -9.82 -1.81
C SER A 81 1.71 -9.16 -0.50
N LEU A 82 0.90 -9.82 0.33
CA LEU A 82 0.55 -9.33 1.67
C LEU A 82 1.77 -9.29 2.59
N SER A 83 2.62 -10.31 2.57
CA SER A 83 3.85 -10.31 3.36
C SER A 83 4.76 -9.14 3.01
N ARG A 84 4.97 -8.87 1.71
CA ARG A 84 5.73 -7.70 1.24
C ARG A 84 5.06 -6.38 1.63
N TYR A 85 3.73 -6.31 1.57
CA TYR A 85 2.98 -5.14 2.01
C TYR A 85 3.20 -4.86 3.50
N PHE A 86 3.14 -5.87 4.36
CA PHE A 86 3.38 -5.72 5.79
C PHE A 86 4.84 -5.42 6.12
N ASP A 87 5.82 -5.90 5.33
CA ASP A 87 7.21 -5.42 5.42
C ASP A 87 7.33 -3.92 5.20
N PHE A 88 6.60 -3.41 4.19
CA PHE A 88 6.55 -1.98 3.92
C PHE A 88 5.85 -1.21 5.05
N VAL A 89 4.70 -1.69 5.53
CA VAL A 89 3.94 -1.07 6.63
C VAL A 89 4.77 -0.99 7.91
N GLU A 90 5.51 -2.02 8.26
CA GLU A 90 6.39 -2.00 9.44
C GLU A 90 7.56 -1.02 9.28
N ARG A 91 8.17 -0.99 8.10
CA ARG A 91 9.28 -0.08 7.81
C ARG A 91 8.87 1.38 7.85
N HIS A 92 7.66 1.69 7.43
CA HIS A 92 7.12 3.05 7.34
C HIS A 92 6.00 3.32 8.36
N ALA A 93 6.05 2.68 9.53
CA ALA A 93 4.92 2.62 10.46
C ALA A 93 4.38 4.00 10.90
N ALA A 94 5.25 4.96 11.21
CA ALA A 94 4.82 6.29 11.63
C ALA A 94 4.15 7.06 10.48
N GLY A 95 4.75 7.05 9.28
CA GLY A 95 4.20 7.69 8.09
C GLY A 95 2.89 7.04 7.64
N PHE A 96 2.82 5.72 7.66
CA PHE A 96 1.60 4.95 7.33
C PHE A 96 0.47 5.30 8.30
N THR A 97 0.76 5.33 9.61
CA THR A 97 -0.23 5.69 10.63
C THR A 97 -0.71 7.13 10.47
N ALA A 98 0.20 8.08 10.27
CA ALA A 98 -0.14 9.49 10.08
C ALA A 98 -1.01 9.69 8.83
N LEU A 99 -0.64 9.05 7.71
CA LEU A 99 -1.36 9.16 6.44
C LEU A 99 -2.78 8.58 6.50
N LEU A 100 -2.97 7.43 7.15
CA LEU A 100 -4.26 6.74 7.19
C LEU A 100 -5.18 7.20 8.33
N ARG A 101 -4.61 7.66 9.47
CA ARG A 101 -5.38 8.24 10.58
C ARG A 101 -5.72 9.70 10.38
N GLY A 102 -5.00 10.40 9.50
CA GLY A 102 -5.33 11.75 9.09
C GLY A 102 -6.78 11.83 8.60
N GLY A 103 -7.49 12.89 8.99
CA GLY A 103 -8.88 13.10 8.57
C GLY A 103 -9.01 13.28 7.04
N PRO A 104 -10.25 13.35 6.53
CA PRO A 104 -10.49 13.61 5.10
C PRO A 104 -9.80 14.89 4.60
N ALA A 105 -9.62 15.89 5.48
CA ALA A 105 -8.93 17.14 5.16
C ALA A 105 -7.43 16.93 4.87
N ASP A 106 -6.79 15.94 5.51
CA ASP A 106 -5.37 15.62 5.32
C ASP A 106 -5.12 14.79 4.04
N ARG A 107 -6.19 14.24 3.46
CA ARG A 107 -6.17 13.45 2.21
C ARG A 107 -6.76 14.22 1.02
N THR A 108 -6.89 15.54 1.10
CA THR A 108 -7.31 16.39 -0.02
C THR A 108 -6.09 16.82 -0.85
N GLY A 109 -6.33 17.17 -2.12
CA GLY A 109 -5.27 17.61 -3.00
C GLY A 109 -4.27 16.51 -3.36
N GLU A 110 -3.02 16.89 -3.53
CA GLU A 110 -1.95 16.03 -4.06
C GLU A 110 -1.66 14.78 -3.21
N ILE A 111 -1.79 14.87 -1.89
CA ILE A 111 -1.61 13.71 -0.99
C ILE A 111 -2.72 12.67 -1.23
N GLY A 112 -3.97 13.12 -1.36
CA GLY A 112 -5.08 12.23 -1.70
C GLY A 112 -4.89 11.55 -3.06
N GLU A 113 -4.44 12.30 -4.07
CA GLU A 113 -4.17 11.77 -5.41
C GLU A 113 -3.07 10.69 -5.39
N ILE A 114 -2.01 10.86 -4.60
CA ILE A 114 -0.95 9.85 -4.43
C ILE A 114 -1.51 8.57 -3.81
N VAL A 115 -2.30 8.68 -2.74
CA VAL A 115 -2.89 7.52 -2.04
C VAL A 115 -3.89 6.80 -2.95
N ASP A 116 -4.76 7.52 -3.63
CA ASP A 116 -5.74 6.92 -4.53
C ASP A 116 -5.07 6.33 -5.77
N GLY A 117 -4.01 6.97 -6.27
CA GLY A 117 -3.21 6.45 -7.36
C GLY A 117 -2.57 5.09 -7.06
N ILE A 118 -2.01 4.90 -5.87
CA ILE A 118 -1.45 3.59 -5.48
C ILE A 118 -2.56 2.55 -5.28
N ARG A 119 -3.71 2.92 -4.72
CA ARG A 119 -4.86 2.01 -4.58
C ARG A 119 -5.39 1.56 -5.94
N ASP A 120 -5.51 2.46 -6.89
CA ASP A 120 -5.96 2.14 -8.25
C ASP A 120 -4.95 1.26 -8.98
N LEU A 121 -3.65 1.51 -8.82
CA LEU A 121 -2.59 0.66 -9.35
C LEU A 121 -2.68 -0.77 -8.80
N LEU A 122 -2.84 -0.92 -7.49
CA LEU A 122 -2.93 -2.23 -6.83
C LEU A 122 -4.21 -2.98 -7.25
N LEU A 123 -5.34 -2.28 -7.32
CA LEU A 123 -6.58 -2.85 -7.86
C LEU A 123 -6.38 -3.33 -9.30
N GLY A 124 -5.75 -2.53 -10.15
CA GLY A 124 -5.45 -2.90 -11.53
C GLY A 124 -4.58 -4.16 -11.62
N ARG A 125 -3.60 -4.33 -10.73
CA ARG A 125 -2.76 -5.53 -10.66
C ARG A 125 -3.54 -6.78 -10.23
N ILE A 126 -4.43 -6.65 -9.25
CA ILE A 126 -5.31 -7.74 -8.85
C ILE A 126 -6.19 -8.15 -10.03
N LEU A 127 -6.80 -7.20 -10.72
CA LEU A 127 -7.66 -7.48 -11.88
C LEU A 127 -6.88 -8.12 -13.03
N ALA A 128 -5.67 -7.64 -13.31
CA ALA A 128 -4.79 -8.24 -14.31
C ALA A 128 -4.39 -9.69 -13.94
N ALA A 129 -4.11 -9.96 -12.68
CA ALA A 129 -3.80 -11.30 -12.19
C ALA A 129 -5.00 -12.26 -12.30
N LEU A 130 -6.22 -11.72 -12.29
CA LEU A 130 -7.48 -12.45 -12.48
C LEU A 130 -7.93 -12.51 -13.94
N ASP A 131 -7.15 -11.96 -14.87
CA ASP A 131 -7.48 -11.83 -16.30
C ASP A 131 -8.82 -11.08 -16.54
N ILE A 132 -9.04 -10.01 -15.77
CA ILE A 132 -10.24 -9.18 -15.84
C ILE A 132 -9.87 -7.77 -16.31
N GLY A 133 -10.36 -7.37 -17.49
CA GLY A 133 -10.18 -6.00 -17.99
C GLY A 133 -11.07 -5.01 -17.25
N THR A 134 -12.39 -5.09 -17.45
CA THR A 134 -13.36 -4.22 -16.77
C THR A 134 -14.14 -5.04 -15.73
N PRO A 135 -13.95 -4.78 -14.43
CA PRO A 135 -14.63 -5.54 -13.40
C PRO A 135 -16.12 -5.18 -13.34
N PRO A 136 -17.01 -6.15 -13.11
CA PRO A 136 -18.39 -5.86 -12.75
C PRO A 136 -18.43 -5.07 -11.43
N PRO A 137 -19.46 -4.23 -11.20
CA PRO A 137 -19.55 -3.39 -10.00
C PRO A 137 -19.40 -4.16 -8.68
N VAL A 138 -19.98 -5.36 -8.59
CA VAL A 138 -19.88 -6.23 -7.40
C VAL A 138 -18.41 -6.56 -7.11
N LEU A 139 -17.65 -7.01 -8.11
CA LEU A 139 -16.22 -7.35 -7.93
C LEU A 139 -15.39 -6.13 -7.54
N ARG A 140 -15.60 -5.00 -8.23
CA ARG A 140 -14.90 -3.75 -7.91
C ARG A 140 -15.12 -3.30 -6.47
N ILE A 141 -16.37 -3.33 -5.99
CA ILE A 141 -16.71 -2.97 -4.61
C ILE A 141 -16.07 -3.97 -3.63
N THR A 142 -16.16 -5.26 -3.89
CA THR A 142 -15.59 -6.31 -3.05
C THR A 142 -14.09 -6.14 -2.89
N LEU A 143 -13.34 -5.94 -3.97
CA LEU A 143 -11.89 -5.78 -3.92
C LEU A 143 -11.49 -4.47 -3.22
N ARG A 144 -12.17 -3.35 -3.49
CA ARG A 144 -11.90 -2.08 -2.80
C ARG A 144 -12.18 -2.17 -1.29
N SER A 145 -13.27 -2.83 -0.90
CA SER A 145 -13.62 -3.05 0.51
C SER A 145 -12.58 -3.92 1.20
N TRP A 146 -12.11 -4.98 0.54
CA TRP A 146 -11.04 -5.82 1.08
C TRP A 146 -9.72 -5.05 1.22
N MET A 147 -9.32 -4.26 0.23
CA MET A 147 -8.11 -3.42 0.32
C MET A 147 -8.20 -2.44 1.50
N SER A 148 -9.36 -1.83 1.73
CA SER A 148 -9.58 -0.97 2.90
C SER A 148 -9.52 -1.73 4.22
N SER A 149 -9.97 -2.99 4.26
CA SER A 149 -9.82 -3.83 5.46
C SER A 149 -8.36 -4.23 5.71
N VAL A 150 -7.54 -4.43 4.69
CA VAL A 150 -6.08 -4.64 4.83
C VAL A 150 -5.40 -3.41 5.45
N GLU A 151 -5.72 -2.20 4.97
CA GLU A 151 -5.21 -0.94 5.54
C GLU A 151 -5.62 -0.79 7.02
N THR A 152 -6.90 -1.01 7.32
CA THR A 152 -7.43 -0.91 8.69
C THR A 152 -6.82 -1.95 9.62
N ALA A 153 -6.67 -3.20 9.17
CA ALA A 153 -6.01 -4.26 9.92
C ALA A 153 -4.54 -3.93 10.19
N GLY A 154 -3.84 -3.34 9.21
CA GLY A 154 -2.47 -2.87 9.38
C GLY A 154 -2.34 -1.81 10.45
N LEU A 155 -3.25 -0.82 10.49
CA LEU A 155 -3.27 0.22 11.53
C LEU A 155 -3.50 -0.37 12.93
N ASP A 156 -4.51 -1.23 13.08
CA ASP A 156 -4.85 -1.86 14.36
C ASP A 156 -3.69 -2.73 14.85
N TRP A 157 -3.13 -3.53 13.96
CA TRP A 157 -2.01 -4.40 14.27
C TRP A 157 -0.74 -3.63 14.67
N LEU A 158 -0.41 -2.52 14.00
CA LEU A 158 0.72 -1.67 14.38
C LEU A 158 0.57 -1.10 15.80
N GLU A 159 -0.67 -0.81 16.21
CA GLU A 159 -0.98 -0.26 17.53
C GLU A 159 -0.97 -1.32 18.63
N LYS A 160 -1.62 -2.47 18.38
CA LYS A 160 -1.88 -3.47 19.41
C LYS A 160 -0.78 -4.51 19.53
N ARG A 161 -0.25 -4.98 18.41
CA ARG A 161 0.78 -6.05 18.37
C ARG A 161 0.40 -7.32 19.15
N ASP A 162 -0.89 -7.59 19.30
CA ASP A 162 -1.46 -8.71 20.07
C ASP A 162 -1.75 -9.95 19.22
N LEU A 163 -1.53 -9.87 17.91
CA LEU A 163 -1.62 -10.98 16.95
C LEU A 163 -0.27 -11.12 16.22
N ASP A 164 0.20 -12.35 16.02
CA ASP A 164 1.39 -12.57 15.20
C ASP A 164 1.11 -12.28 13.72
N ARG A 165 2.11 -11.76 13.05
CA ARG A 165 2.00 -11.30 11.66
C ARG A 165 1.58 -12.42 10.68
N PRO A 166 2.13 -13.66 10.73
CA PRO A 166 1.67 -14.73 9.86
C PRO A 166 0.19 -15.07 10.00
N THR A 167 -0.36 -14.98 11.20
CA THR A 167 -1.79 -15.19 11.46
C THR A 167 -2.63 -14.06 10.87
N LEU A 168 -2.20 -12.80 11.01
CA LEU A 168 -2.84 -11.65 10.38
C LEU A 168 -2.88 -11.77 8.85
N GLU A 169 -1.75 -12.08 8.23
CA GLU A 169 -1.63 -12.24 6.78
C GLU A 169 -2.58 -13.34 6.27
N ARG A 170 -2.61 -14.49 6.95
CA ARG A 170 -3.52 -15.60 6.61
C ARG A 170 -4.99 -15.22 6.75
N LEU A 171 -5.36 -14.54 7.84
CA LEU A 171 -6.72 -14.03 8.05
C LEU A 171 -7.17 -13.15 6.89
N LEU A 172 -6.31 -12.28 6.37
CA LEU A 172 -6.63 -11.38 5.26
C LEU A 172 -6.77 -12.13 3.93
N VAL A 173 -5.96 -13.18 3.70
CA VAL A 173 -6.14 -14.09 2.55
C VAL A 173 -7.51 -14.78 2.63
N ASP A 174 -7.83 -15.39 3.77
CA ASP A 174 -9.08 -16.10 3.99
C ASP A 174 -10.29 -15.17 3.83
N GLN A 175 -10.20 -13.93 4.32
CA GLN A 175 -11.23 -12.91 4.13
C GLN A 175 -11.50 -12.65 2.64
N LEU A 176 -10.47 -12.50 1.81
CA LEU A 176 -10.67 -12.27 0.38
C LEU A 176 -11.37 -13.46 -0.28
N VAL A 177 -10.96 -14.68 0.05
CA VAL A 177 -11.58 -15.91 -0.47
C VAL A 177 -13.08 -15.94 -0.15
N VAL A 178 -13.45 -15.69 1.11
CA VAL A 178 -14.86 -15.65 1.54
C VAL A 178 -15.62 -14.51 0.87
N LEU A 179 -15.03 -13.33 0.74
CA LEU A 179 -15.68 -12.19 0.08
C LEU A 179 -15.95 -12.46 -1.40
N LEU A 180 -15.02 -13.12 -2.10
CA LEU A 180 -15.21 -13.51 -3.50
C LEU A 180 -16.28 -14.59 -3.67
N ASP A 181 -16.34 -15.57 -2.78
CA ASP A 181 -17.41 -16.59 -2.75
C ASP A 181 -18.78 -15.93 -2.56
N VAL A 182 -18.92 -15.05 -1.58
CA VAL A 182 -20.15 -14.27 -1.35
C VAL A 182 -20.51 -13.43 -2.57
N ALA A 183 -19.55 -12.73 -3.15
CA ALA A 183 -19.76 -11.91 -4.34
C ALA A 183 -20.25 -12.72 -5.55
N GLY A 184 -19.84 -13.99 -5.66
CA GLY A 184 -20.30 -14.95 -6.67
C GLY A 184 -21.80 -15.24 -6.60
N ASN A 185 -22.48 -15.00 -5.47
CA ASN A 185 -23.93 -15.15 -5.36
C ASN A 185 -24.70 -14.00 -6.05
N TYR A 186 -24.05 -12.86 -6.28
CA TYR A 186 -24.63 -11.67 -6.92
C TYR A 186 -24.20 -11.50 -8.38
N GLU A 187 -23.06 -12.09 -8.78
CA GLU A 187 -22.50 -11.95 -10.12
C GLU A 187 -21.95 -13.31 -10.60
N PRO A 188 -22.63 -13.99 -11.53
CA PRO A 188 -22.24 -15.33 -12.01
C PRO A 188 -20.82 -15.41 -12.58
N ARG A 189 -20.30 -14.31 -13.15
CA ARG A 189 -18.92 -14.26 -13.68
C ARG A 189 -17.89 -14.42 -12.57
N ILE A 190 -18.17 -13.91 -11.36
CA ILE A 190 -17.30 -14.06 -10.19
C ILE A 190 -17.29 -15.51 -9.74
N ARG A 191 -18.42 -16.19 -9.76
CA ARG A 191 -18.49 -17.62 -9.43
C ARG A 191 -17.64 -18.46 -10.37
N THR A 192 -17.71 -18.21 -11.68
CA THR A 192 -16.87 -18.88 -12.68
C THR A 192 -15.39 -18.62 -12.44
N LEU A 193 -15.04 -17.36 -12.11
CA LEU A 193 -13.67 -16.97 -11.76
C LEU A 193 -13.19 -17.73 -10.53
N PHE A 194 -14.00 -17.77 -9.47
CA PHE A 194 -13.67 -18.45 -8.22
C PHE A 194 -13.43 -19.94 -8.44
N SER A 195 -14.26 -20.61 -9.25
CA SER A 195 -14.06 -22.01 -9.63
C SER A 195 -12.72 -22.24 -10.34
N LYS A 196 -12.35 -21.37 -11.30
CA LYS A 196 -11.06 -21.45 -11.98
C LYS A 196 -9.87 -21.26 -11.03
N LEU A 197 -9.97 -20.33 -10.10
CA LEU A 197 -8.93 -20.10 -9.09
C LEU A 197 -8.77 -21.32 -8.16
N ALA A 198 -9.88 -21.93 -7.75
CA ALA A 198 -9.85 -23.14 -6.95
C ALA A 198 -9.25 -24.34 -7.71
N GLU A 199 -9.52 -24.48 -8.99
CA GLU A 199 -8.88 -25.48 -9.87
C GLU A 199 -7.35 -25.26 -9.98
N GLN A 200 -6.91 -24.01 -10.08
CA GLN A 200 -5.48 -23.67 -10.13
C GLN A 200 -4.76 -23.90 -8.79
N GLU A 201 -5.47 -23.71 -7.68
CA GLU A 201 -4.92 -23.89 -6.33
C GLU A 201 -4.82 -25.37 -5.93
N PHE A 202 -5.89 -26.15 -6.19
CA PHE A 202 -6.02 -27.51 -5.69
C PHE A 202 -5.82 -28.60 -6.77
N GLY A 203 -5.62 -28.21 -8.03
CA GLY A 203 -5.57 -29.11 -9.15
C GLY A 203 -6.96 -29.59 -9.56
N THR A 204 -7.10 -30.06 -10.80
CA THR A 204 -8.32 -30.76 -11.22
C THR A 204 -8.40 -32.11 -10.47
N ALA A 205 -9.40 -32.25 -9.61
CA ALA A 205 -9.73 -33.54 -9.02
C ALA A 205 -10.14 -34.57 -10.09
#